data_26e94f124058da168a9c1295e24abb11
#
_entry.id   26e94f124058da168a9c1295e24abb11
#
_cell.length_a   1.000
_cell.length_b   1.000
_cell.length_c   1.000
_cell.angle_alpha   90.00
_cell.angle_beta   90.00
_cell.angle_gamma   90.00
#
_symmetry.space_group_name_H-M   'P 1'
#
loop_
_entity.id
_entity.type
_entity.pdbx_description
1 polymer ?
#
loop_
_entity_poly.entity_id
_entity_poly.type
_entity_poly.pdbx_seq_one_letter_code
_entity_poly.pdbx_strand_id
1 'polypeptide(L)'
;MTGGTRSCCFFASGVVIAVVSWILGGPGALGEGAVLAGMLAAGELLWLRPDRRTPLPLAFAVMTVIVTMDPWYALVVVVSAEVVVAVFDPLAGSLRARVTRFVERLAEGMSAGAAYHLVHSAGFGTLRAVDLTALAVAGVTPIVVSDLIDRVRRRPWPPLAARSADVAIVTGGILMAVGFQGIAGVGDLGVWGPVLFSVPLLAAWYSFELLASTRRTFEQTVSALAEAPELGGLVRAGHAARVAQLAEEMGRALDMSPTQLDELRTAALLHHLGAVSLDEPVGGAALDPDAVATAGADMLRASGVLAPAGEIVAAERLLHRPPGAAPQATGALAGMVLKVASAYDELTGGSDDHAQWAIEALYTGPGYVYDGRVLAVLERALERRADVPV
;
A
#
# COMPACT_ATOMS: atom_id res chain seq x y z
N MET A 1 -3.20 -14.16 -18.49
CA MET A 1 -3.21 -12.70 -18.75
C MET A 1 -3.54 -12.04 -17.44
N THR A 2 -2.56 -11.40 -16.81
CA THR A 2 -2.64 -10.73 -15.51
C THR A 2 -3.66 -9.59 -15.57
N GLY A 3 -4.34 -9.30 -14.47
CA GLY A 3 -5.37 -8.25 -14.40
C GLY A 3 -4.91 -6.85 -14.87
N GLY A 4 -3.59 -6.59 -14.88
CA GLY A 4 -2.98 -5.36 -15.38
C GLY A 4 -3.16 -5.12 -16.88
N THR A 5 -2.96 -6.13 -17.70
CA THR A 5 -3.14 -6.03 -19.16
C THR A 5 -4.59 -5.79 -19.57
N ARG A 6 -5.57 -6.37 -18.87
CA ARG A 6 -6.99 -6.11 -19.13
C ARG A 6 -7.38 -4.66 -18.85
N SER A 7 -6.89 -4.07 -17.75
CA SER A 7 -7.21 -2.68 -17.41
C SER A 7 -6.53 -1.66 -18.32
N CYS A 8 -5.29 -1.90 -18.79
CA CYS A 8 -4.66 -1.07 -19.81
C CYS A 8 -5.43 -1.14 -21.14
N CYS A 9 -5.91 -2.32 -21.54
CA CYS A 9 -6.73 -2.46 -22.75
C CYS A 9 -8.08 -1.75 -22.62
N PHE A 10 -8.74 -1.81 -21.46
CA PHE A 10 -10.00 -1.08 -21.23
C PHE A 10 -9.79 0.44 -21.20
N PHE A 11 -8.72 0.93 -20.58
CA PHE A 11 -8.39 2.35 -20.63
C PHE A 11 -8.06 2.81 -22.05
N ALA A 12 -7.18 2.10 -22.75
CA ALA A 12 -6.83 2.42 -24.12
C ALA A 12 -8.07 2.41 -25.03
N SER A 13 -8.98 1.43 -24.86
CA SER A 13 -10.23 1.41 -25.62
C SER A 13 -11.19 2.53 -25.26
N GLY A 14 -11.30 2.92 -23.96
CA GLY A 14 -12.11 4.06 -23.54
C GLY A 14 -11.61 5.38 -24.11
N VAL A 15 -10.30 5.62 -24.02
CA VAL A 15 -9.67 6.82 -24.62
C VAL A 15 -9.78 6.80 -26.14
N VAL A 16 -9.55 5.66 -26.78
CA VAL A 16 -9.71 5.52 -28.24
C VAL A 16 -11.15 5.77 -28.69
N ILE A 17 -12.15 5.22 -27.98
CA ILE A 17 -13.57 5.45 -28.27
C ILE A 17 -13.92 6.93 -28.09
N ALA A 18 -13.43 7.58 -27.02
CA ALA A 18 -13.64 9.00 -26.76
C ALA A 18 -12.99 9.88 -27.86
N VAL A 19 -11.74 9.57 -28.25
CA VAL A 19 -11.04 10.29 -29.32
C VAL A 19 -11.70 10.06 -30.69
N VAL A 20 -12.11 8.82 -31.00
CA VAL A 20 -12.83 8.50 -32.23
C VAL A 20 -14.19 9.20 -32.28
N SER A 21 -14.92 9.22 -31.17
CA SER A 21 -16.21 9.96 -31.09
C SER A 21 -16.01 11.46 -31.31
N TRP A 22 -14.91 12.03 -30.82
CA TRP A 22 -14.56 13.42 -31.07
C TRP A 22 -14.16 13.68 -32.53
N ILE A 23 -13.35 12.79 -33.14
CA ILE A 23 -12.94 12.90 -34.56
C ILE A 23 -14.18 12.81 -35.49
N LEU A 24 -15.12 11.92 -35.17
CA LEU A 24 -16.33 11.68 -35.98
C LEU A 24 -17.43 12.73 -35.71
N GLY A 25 -17.47 13.30 -34.47
CA GLY A 25 -18.53 14.26 -34.06
C GLY A 25 -18.20 15.73 -34.32
N GLY A 26 -16.96 16.07 -34.73
CA GLY A 26 -16.50 17.44 -34.95
C GLY A 26 -16.25 18.25 -33.67
N PRO A 27 -15.66 19.47 -33.78
CA PRO A 27 -15.28 20.32 -32.63
C PRO A 27 -16.48 21.10 -32.08
N GLY A 28 -17.48 20.39 -31.58
CA GLY A 28 -18.62 21.00 -30.89
C GLY A 28 -18.58 20.62 -29.40
N ALA A 29 -19.21 21.43 -28.55
CA ALA A 29 -19.28 21.20 -27.09
C ALA A 29 -19.66 19.76 -26.70
N LEU A 30 -20.54 19.10 -27.49
CA LEU A 30 -20.92 17.70 -27.27
C LEU A 30 -19.75 16.71 -27.43
N GLY A 31 -18.82 16.97 -28.35
CA GLY A 31 -17.62 16.13 -28.54
C GLY A 31 -16.67 16.26 -27.39
N GLU A 32 -16.44 17.46 -26.87
CA GLU A 32 -15.57 17.71 -25.71
C GLU A 32 -16.09 17.02 -24.44
N GLY A 33 -17.40 17.15 -24.19
CA GLY A 33 -18.05 16.48 -23.07
C GLY A 33 -17.95 14.95 -23.14
N ALA A 34 -18.10 14.36 -24.33
CA ALA A 34 -17.96 12.92 -24.52
C ALA A 34 -16.53 12.43 -24.23
N VAL A 35 -15.51 13.19 -24.66
CA VAL A 35 -14.10 12.87 -24.34
C VAL A 35 -13.86 12.95 -22.83
N LEU A 36 -14.30 14.01 -22.16
CA LEU A 36 -14.11 14.20 -20.72
C LEU A 36 -14.90 13.16 -19.92
N ALA A 37 -16.12 12.81 -20.31
CA ALA A 37 -16.89 11.74 -19.68
C ALA A 37 -16.19 10.38 -19.83
N GLY A 38 -15.64 10.08 -21.02
CA GLY A 38 -14.86 8.88 -21.26
C GLY A 38 -13.56 8.82 -20.41
N MET A 39 -12.86 9.93 -20.28
CA MET A 39 -11.66 10.02 -19.44
C MET A 39 -12.01 9.89 -17.95
N LEU A 40 -13.11 10.50 -17.49
CA LEU A 40 -13.59 10.38 -16.13
C LEU A 40 -13.95 8.93 -15.81
N ALA A 41 -14.76 8.29 -16.63
CA ALA A 41 -15.16 6.89 -16.46
C ALA A 41 -13.95 5.94 -16.48
N ALA A 42 -13.00 6.15 -17.39
CA ALA A 42 -11.77 5.36 -17.46
C ALA A 42 -10.91 5.53 -16.20
N GLY A 43 -10.77 6.75 -15.69
CA GLY A 43 -10.05 7.03 -14.45
C GLY A 43 -10.69 6.35 -13.23
N GLU A 44 -12.03 6.30 -13.15
CA GLU A 44 -12.77 5.56 -12.13
C GLU A 44 -12.57 4.05 -12.25
N LEU A 45 -12.74 3.48 -13.44
CA LEU A 45 -12.57 2.04 -13.67
C LEU A 45 -11.13 1.57 -13.38
N LEU A 46 -10.13 2.40 -13.64
CA LEU A 46 -8.75 2.13 -13.24
C LEU A 46 -8.60 2.10 -11.72
N TRP A 47 -9.38 2.90 -10.99
CA TRP A 47 -9.32 2.95 -9.53
C TRP A 47 -10.01 1.77 -8.84
N LEU A 48 -11.00 1.14 -9.47
CA LEU A 48 -11.81 0.03 -8.93
C LEU A 48 -11.05 -1.29 -8.82
N ARG A 49 -9.86 -1.29 -8.19
CA ARG A 49 -9.11 -2.51 -7.86
C ARG A 49 -9.10 -2.75 -6.36
N PRO A 50 -9.29 -4.02 -5.88
CA PRO A 50 -9.41 -4.34 -4.46
C PRO A 50 -8.18 -3.98 -3.61
N ASP A 51 -7.01 -3.86 -4.25
CA ASP A 51 -5.72 -3.70 -3.55
C ASP A 51 -5.20 -2.27 -3.49
N ARG A 52 -6.02 -1.27 -3.87
CA ARG A 52 -5.53 0.10 -3.94
C ARG A 52 -5.44 0.77 -2.57
N ARG A 53 -4.27 1.36 -2.33
CA ARG A 53 -3.96 2.16 -1.14
C ARG A 53 -4.15 3.66 -1.37
N THR A 54 -4.39 4.10 -2.61
CA THR A 54 -4.64 5.52 -2.92
C THR A 54 -6.11 5.84 -2.67
N PRO A 55 -6.43 6.83 -1.82
CA PRO A 55 -7.80 7.17 -1.47
C PRO A 55 -8.55 7.87 -2.62
N LEU A 56 -7.84 8.49 -3.57
CA LEU A 56 -8.43 9.24 -4.67
C LEU A 56 -8.29 8.54 -6.01
N PRO A 57 -9.39 8.46 -6.80
CA PRO A 57 -9.32 8.01 -8.19
C PRO A 57 -8.58 9.00 -9.08
N LEU A 58 -7.91 8.51 -10.13
CA LEU A 58 -7.32 9.34 -11.18
C LEU A 58 -8.36 10.24 -11.88
N ALA A 59 -9.63 9.86 -11.83
CA ALA A 59 -10.77 10.59 -12.33
C ALA A 59 -10.85 12.02 -11.77
N PHE A 60 -10.40 12.28 -10.54
CA PHE A 60 -10.46 13.62 -9.95
C PHE A 60 -9.58 14.65 -10.66
N ALA A 61 -8.51 14.22 -11.33
CA ALA A 61 -7.75 15.12 -12.20
C ALA A 61 -8.62 15.64 -13.35
N VAL A 62 -9.43 14.77 -13.96
CA VAL A 62 -10.38 15.15 -15.04
C VAL A 62 -11.56 15.95 -14.47
N MET A 63 -12.03 15.63 -13.27
CA MET A 63 -13.08 16.38 -12.59
C MET A 63 -12.71 17.86 -12.43
N THR A 64 -11.43 18.17 -12.15
CA THR A 64 -10.94 19.54 -12.04
C THR A 64 -11.08 20.32 -13.37
N VAL A 65 -11.08 19.64 -14.52
CA VAL A 65 -11.40 20.24 -15.82
C VAL A 65 -12.90 20.47 -15.96
N ILE A 66 -13.69 19.46 -15.64
CA ILE A 66 -15.15 19.47 -15.82
C ILE A 66 -15.82 20.60 -15.01
N VAL A 67 -15.34 20.87 -13.79
CA VAL A 67 -15.88 21.93 -12.93
C VAL A 67 -15.68 23.34 -13.49
N THR A 68 -14.82 23.52 -14.49
CA THR A 68 -14.61 24.79 -15.17
C THR A 68 -15.63 25.07 -16.29
N MET A 69 -16.45 24.08 -16.64
CA MET A 69 -17.51 24.20 -17.64
C MET A 69 -18.79 24.82 -17.06
N ASP A 70 -19.75 25.07 -17.93
CA ASP A 70 -21.10 25.43 -17.47
C ASP A 70 -21.64 24.36 -16.49
N PRO A 71 -22.22 24.76 -15.33
CA PRO A 71 -22.61 23.81 -14.28
C PRO A 71 -23.60 22.72 -14.75
N TRP A 72 -24.54 23.07 -15.63
CA TRP A 72 -25.50 22.09 -16.15
C TRP A 72 -24.82 21.10 -17.10
N TYR A 73 -23.92 21.60 -17.91
CA TYR A 73 -23.16 20.74 -18.81
C TYR A 73 -22.18 19.84 -18.06
N ALA A 74 -21.48 20.38 -17.06
CA ALA A 74 -20.63 19.61 -16.15
C ALA A 74 -21.40 18.47 -15.48
N LEU A 75 -22.61 18.74 -14.99
CA LEU A 75 -23.48 17.71 -14.39
C LEU A 75 -23.81 16.59 -15.38
N VAL A 76 -24.16 16.92 -16.62
CA VAL A 76 -24.45 15.93 -17.67
C VAL A 76 -23.23 15.04 -17.95
N VAL A 77 -22.02 15.64 -18.03
CA VAL A 77 -20.77 14.91 -18.26
C VAL A 77 -20.50 13.95 -17.11
N VAL A 78 -20.59 14.40 -15.87
CA VAL A 78 -20.36 13.57 -14.67
C VAL A 78 -21.37 12.43 -14.59
N VAL A 79 -22.67 12.73 -14.71
CA VAL A 79 -23.72 11.69 -14.65
C VAL A 79 -23.53 10.66 -15.75
N SER A 80 -23.18 11.09 -16.97
CA SER A 80 -22.91 10.17 -18.07
C SER A 80 -21.74 9.23 -17.79
N ALA A 81 -20.64 9.76 -17.24
CA ALA A 81 -19.49 8.97 -16.86
C ALA A 81 -19.83 7.96 -15.75
N GLU A 82 -20.53 8.40 -14.70
CA GLU A 82 -20.91 7.55 -13.57
C GLU A 82 -21.90 6.44 -13.95
N VAL A 83 -22.79 6.71 -14.90
CA VAL A 83 -23.67 5.65 -15.47
C VAL A 83 -22.83 4.59 -16.17
N VAL A 84 -21.84 4.97 -16.98
CA VAL A 84 -20.91 4.04 -17.61
C VAL A 84 -20.17 3.21 -16.56
N VAL A 85 -19.62 3.85 -15.53
CA VAL A 85 -18.93 3.18 -14.42
C VAL A 85 -19.87 2.20 -13.73
N ALA A 86 -21.09 2.61 -13.40
CA ALA A 86 -22.06 1.74 -12.70
C ALA A 86 -22.44 0.49 -13.50
N VAL A 87 -22.44 0.59 -14.85
CA VAL A 87 -22.70 -0.56 -15.74
C VAL A 87 -21.50 -1.50 -15.81
N PHE A 88 -20.29 -0.95 -15.93
CA PHE A 88 -19.08 -1.76 -16.18
C PHE A 88 -18.27 -2.08 -14.92
N ASP A 89 -18.73 -1.67 -13.72
CA ASP A 89 -18.03 -1.92 -12.46
C ASP A 89 -17.96 -3.44 -12.12
N PRO A 90 -16.77 -4.05 -12.19
CA PRO A 90 -16.62 -5.48 -11.94
C PRO A 90 -16.71 -5.87 -10.45
N LEU A 91 -16.62 -4.87 -9.54
CA LEU A 91 -16.58 -5.06 -8.08
C LEU A 91 -17.95 -4.84 -7.42
N ALA A 92 -18.93 -4.34 -8.15
CA ALA A 92 -20.25 -4.06 -7.62
C ALA A 92 -21.08 -5.34 -7.48
N GLY A 93 -20.97 -6.01 -6.35
CA GLY A 93 -21.76 -7.21 -6.05
C GLY A 93 -23.27 -6.96 -5.92
N SER A 94 -23.72 -5.75 -5.52
CA SER A 94 -25.14 -5.43 -5.31
C SER A 94 -25.52 -4.07 -5.90
N LEU A 95 -26.78 -3.94 -6.31
CA LEU A 95 -27.34 -2.67 -6.80
C LEU A 95 -27.18 -1.54 -5.75
N ARG A 96 -27.40 -1.88 -4.48
CA ARG A 96 -27.24 -0.91 -3.37
C ARG A 96 -25.81 -0.36 -3.30
N ALA A 97 -24.81 -1.19 -3.47
CA ALA A 97 -23.41 -0.76 -3.47
C ALA A 97 -23.08 0.16 -4.66
N ARG A 98 -23.66 -0.12 -5.85
CA ARG A 98 -23.51 0.73 -7.04
C ARG A 98 -24.15 2.11 -6.84
N VAL A 99 -25.38 2.13 -6.35
CA VAL A 99 -26.09 3.38 -6.06
C VAL A 99 -25.36 4.21 -5.00
N THR A 100 -24.88 3.58 -3.94
CA THR A 100 -24.11 4.28 -2.89
C THR A 100 -22.86 4.94 -3.46
N ARG A 101 -22.07 4.24 -4.26
CA ARG A 101 -20.87 4.81 -4.91
C ARG A 101 -21.22 5.92 -5.87
N PHE A 102 -22.23 5.73 -6.71
CA PHE A 102 -22.73 6.77 -7.62
C PHE A 102 -23.07 8.05 -6.86
N VAL A 103 -23.82 7.96 -5.77
CA VAL A 103 -24.19 9.12 -4.94
C VAL A 103 -22.95 9.78 -4.31
N GLU A 104 -21.98 9.01 -3.82
CA GLU A 104 -20.74 9.53 -3.25
C GLU A 104 -19.94 10.30 -4.29
N ARG A 105 -19.72 9.73 -5.48
CA ARG A 105 -18.99 10.37 -6.57
C ARG A 105 -19.69 11.64 -7.08
N LEU A 106 -21.01 11.56 -7.17
CA LEU A 106 -21.79 12.74 -7.53
C LEU A 106 -21.66 13.86 -6.47
N ALA A 107 -21.70 13.51 -5.17
CA ALA A 107 -21.51 14.47 -4.08
C ALA A 107 -20.12 15.10 -4.10
N GLU A 108 -19.06 14.31 -4.33
CA GLU A 108 -17.69 14.79 -4.47
C GLU A 108 -17.55 15.73 -5.67
N GLY A 109 -18.08 15.37 -6.85
CA GLY A 109 -18.07 16.22 -8.04
C GLY A 109 -18.87 17.50 -7.88
N MET A 110 -20.06 17.44 -7.31
CA MET A 110 -20.90 18.61 -7.05
C MET A 110 -20.25 19.56 -6.04
N SER A 111 -19.63 19.03 -4.97
CA SER A 111 -18.92 19.84 -3.99
C SER A 111 -17.70 20.54 -4.60
N ALA A 112 -16.94 19.87 -5.45
CA ALA A 112 -15.84 20.48 -6.20
C ALA A 112 -16.31 21.61 -7.12
N GLY A 113 -17.40 21.38 -7.87
CA GLY A 113 -18.02 22.40 -8.73
C GLY A 113 -18.52 23.60 -7.94
N ALA A 114 -19.23 23.37 -6.84
CA ALA A 114 -19.70 24.45 -5.97
C ALA A 114 -18.53 25.26 -5.39
N ALA A 115 -17.47 24.59 -4.93
CA ALA A 115 -16.28 25.24 -4.41
C ALA A 115 -15.57 26.09 -5.48
N TYR A 116 -15.41 25.56 -6.69
CA TYR A 116 -14.85 26.29 -7.82
C TYR A 116 -15.64 27.58 -8.11
N HIS A 117 -16.95 27.46 -8.32
CA HIS A 117 -17.78 28.60 -8.69
C HIS A 117 -17.90 29.62 -7.55
N LEU A 118 -17.90 29.18 -6.29
CA LEU A 118 -17.90 30.08 -5.14
C LEU A 118 -16.64 30.96 -5.09
N VAL A 119 -15.45 30.33 -5.24
CA VAL A 119 -14.18 31.08 -5.23
C VAL A 119 -14.03 31.95 -6.47
N HIS A 120 -14.39 31.41 -7.64
CA HIS A 120 -14.34 32.16 -8.91
C HIS A 120 -15.24 33.41 -8.89
N SER A 121 -16.47 33.29 -8.35
CA SER A 121 -17.40 34.41 -8.24
C SER A 121 -17.04 35.42 -7.15
N ALA A 122 -16.29 35.04 -6.13
CA ALA A 122 -15.87 35.92 -5.05
C ALA A 122 -14.81 36.96 -5.46
N GLY A 123 -14.11 36.75 -6.58
CA GLY A 123 -13.30 37.79 -7.24
C GLY A 123 -12.07 38.27 -6.46
N PHE A 124 -11.46 37.42 -5.62
CA PHE A 124 -10.28 37.78 -4.83
C PHE A 124 -9.01 37.85 -5.69
N GLY A 125 -8.55 39.03 -6.05
CA GLY A 125 -7.25 39.25 -6.71
C GLY A 125 -7.29 39.51 -8.19
N THR A 126 -6.18 39.30 -8.92
CA THR A 126 -6.16 39.41 -10.40
C THR A 126 -6.90 38.18 -10.98
N LEU A 127 -7.58 38.34 -12.11
CA LEU A 127 -8.34 37.27 -12.76
C LEU A 127 -7.57 35.93 -12.81
N ARG A 128 -6.28 35.95 -13.15
CA ARG A 128 -5.44 34.75 -13.22
C ARG A 128 -5.17 34.05 -11.86
N ALA A 129 -5.01 34.84 -10.79
CA ALA A 129 -4.80 34.29 -9.45
C ALA A 129 -6.09 33.67 -8.89
N VAL A 130 -7.24 34.27 -9.21
CA VAL A 130 -8.56 33.75 -8.82
C VAL A 130 -8.82 32.39 -9.46
N ASP A 131 -8.53 32.24 -10.74
CA ASP A 131 -8.73 30.98 -11.46
C ASP A 131 -7.87 29.85 -10.89
N LEU A 132 -6.57 30.10 -10.62
CA LEU A 132 -5.69 29.10 -10.03
C LEU A 132 -6.09 28.72 -8.59
N THR A 133 -6.53 29.72 -7.79
CA THR A 133 -7.02 29.43 -6.44
C THR A 133 -8.34 28.65 -6.45
N ALA A 134 -9.25 29.00 -7.36
CA ALA A 134 -10.50 28.27 -7.55
C ALA A 134 -10.25 26.81 -7.96
N LEU A 135 -9.32 26.56 -8.89
CA LEU A 135 -8.90 25.22 -9.29
C LEU A 135 -8.25 24.44 -8.15
N ALA A 136 -7.38 25.08 -7.37
CA ALA A 136 -6.75 24.44 -6.21
C ALA A 136 -7.79 24.04 -5.15
N VAL A 137 -8.73 24.92 -4.84
CA VAL A 137 -9.83 24.64 -3.91
C VAL A 137 -10.72 23.52 -4.44
N ALA A 138 -11.09 23.56 -5.72
CA ALA A 138 -11.88 22.51 -6.37
C ALA A 138 -11.17 21.14 -6.34
N GLY A 139 -9.86 21.11 -6.57
CA GLY A 139 -9.08 19.88 -6.53
C GLY A 139 -8.93 19.29 -5.12
N VAL A 140 -8.85 20.13 -4.08
CA VAL A 140 -8.73 19.69 -2.68
C VAL A 140 -10.10 19.28 -2.09
N THR A 141 -11.20 19.88 -2.55
CA THR A 141 -12.54 19.62 -2.00
C THR A 141 -12.93 18.13 -2.01
N PRO A 142 -12.76 17.36 -3.11
CA PRO A 142 -13.07 15.93 -3.12
C PRO A 142 -12.28 15.11 -2.09
N ILE A 143 -11.03 15.50 -1.80
CA ILE A 143 -10.21 14.86 -0.76
C ILE A 143 -10.88 15.03 0.60
N VAL A 144 -11.27 16.25 0.91
CA VAL A 144 -11.92 16.56 2.19
C VAL A 144 -13.27 15.86 2.33
N VAL A 145 -14.05 15.81 1.25
CA VAL A 145 -15.36 15.14 1.24
C VAL A 145 -15.20 13.63 1.39
N SER A 146 -14.25 13.02 0.67
CA SER A 146 -13.95 11.59 0.78
C SER A 146 -13.47 11.22 2.19
N ASP A 147 -12.56 12.02 2.77
CA ASP A 147 -12.11 11.84 4.16
C ASP A 147 -13.27 11.94 5.17
N LEU A 148 -14.21 12.85 4.94
CA LEU A 148 -15.38 13.03 5.78
C LEU A 148 -16.32 11.81 5.70
N ILE A 149 -16.56 11.31 4.48
CA ILE A 149 -17.35 10.08 4.25
C ILE A 149 -16.71 8.89 4.96
N ASP A 150 -15.39 8.71 4.84
CA ASP A 150 -14.66 7.62 5.49
C ASP A 150 -14.69 7.75 7.02
N ARG A 151 -14.66 8.96 7.56
CA ARG A 151 -14.83 9.22 9.00
C ARG A 151 -16.22 8.80 9.51
N VAL A 152 -17.27 9.12 8.77
CA VAL A 152 -18.63 8.69 9.10
C VAL A 152 -18.72 7.15 9.10
N ARG A 153 -17.97 6.49 8.24
CA ARG A 153 -17.85 5.01 8.17
C ARG A 153 -16.88 4.41 9.19
N ARG A 154 -16.30 5.22 10.08
CA ARG A 154 -15.31 4.80 11.10
C ARG A 154 -14.07 4.13 10.51
N ARG A 155 -13.64 4.51 9.32
CA ARG A 155 -12.38 4.05 8.72
C ARG A 155 -11.21 4.85 9.28
N PRO A 156 -10.05 4.20 9.50
CA PRO A 156 -8.84 4.91 9.94
C PRO A 156 -8.35 5.88 8.86
N TRP A 157 -7.77 7.00 9.28
CA TRP A 157 -7.17 7.97 8.37
C TRP A 157 -6.01 7.35 7.61
N PRO A 158 -5.90 7.64 6.30
CA PRO A 158 -4.72 7.23 5.55
C PRO A 158 -3.47 7.92 6.12
N PRO A 159 -2.33 7.22 6.19
CA PRO A 159 -1.08 7.84 6.65
C PRO A 159 -0.67 8.98 5.69
N LEU A 160 0.01 10.02 6.22
CA LEU A 160 0.46 11.17 5.44
C LEU A 160 1.27 10.80 4.18
N ALA A 161 2.06 9.71 4.27
CA ALA A 161 2.81 9.19 3.13
C ALA A 161 1.92 8.74 1.95
N ALA A 162 0.69 8.32 2.21
CA ALA A 162 -0.27 7.95 1.16
C ALA A 162 -0.83 9.17 0.42
N ARG A 163 -0.74 10.37 1.01
CA ARG A 163 -1.26 11.62 0.43
C ARG A 163 -0.38 12.23 -0.67
N SER A 164 0.83 11.74 -0.85
CA SER A 164 1.68 12.20 -1.97
C SER A 164 1.05 11.94 -3.34
N ALA A 165 0.28 10.85 -3.47
CA ALA A 165 -0.48 10.55 -4.68
C ALA A 165 -1.64 11.54 -4.90
N ASP A 166 -2.32 11.97 -3.84
CA ASP A 166 -3.41 12.95 -3.90
C ASP A 166 -2.90 14.30 -4.40
N VAL A 167 -1.74 14.75 -3.92
CA VAL A 167 -1.09 15.98 -4.38
C VAL A 167 -0.76 15.88 -5.87
N ALA A 168 -0.27 14.76 -6.35
CA ALA A 168 0.02 14.54 -7.77
C ALA A 168 -1.26 14.60 -8.63
N ILE A 169 -2.36 14.01 -8.16
CA ILE A 169 -3.66 14.00 -8.85
C ILE A 169 -4.22 15.43 -8.93
N VAL A 170 -4.21 16.18 -7.82
CA VAL A 170 -4.68 17.57 -7.78
C VAL A 170 -3.84 18.45 -8.69
N THR A 171 -2.51 18.35 -8.62
CA THR A 171 -1.62 19.13 -9.48
C THR A 171 -1.82 18.78 -10.95
N GLY A 172 -1.95 17.49 -11.27
CA GLY A 172 -2.27 17.02 -12.62
C GLY A 172 -3.60 17.58 -13.13
N GLY A 173 -4.63 17.60 -12.27
CA GLY A 173 -5.94 18.17 -12.59
C GLY A 173 -5.88 19.68 -12.88
N ILE A 174 -5.12 20.44 -12.09
CA ILE A 174 -4.91 21.87 -12.33
C ILE A 174 -4.21 22.09 -13.68
N LEU A 175 -3.16 21.32 -13.99
CA LEU A 175 -2.47 21.41 -15.29
C LEU A 175 -3.38 21.05 -16.46
N MET A 176 -4.23 20.03 -16.31
CA MET A 176 -5.24 19.66 -17.31
C MET A 176 -6.23 20.81 -17.55
N ALA A 177 -6.75 21.42 -16.47
CA ALA A 177 -7.69 22.54 -16.56
C ALA A 177 -7.06 23.79 -17.17
N VAL A 178 -5.82 24.11 -16.82
CA VAL A 178 -5.04 25.20 -17.43
C VAL A 178 -4.82 24.95 -18.92
N GLY A 179 -4.48 23.73 -19.31
CA GLY A 179 -4.33 23.37 -20.72
C GLY A 179 -5.65 23.39 -21.48
N PHE A 180 -6.76 23.03 -20.85
CA PHE A 180 -8.09 23.05 -21.45
C PHE A 180 -8.59 24.47 -21.74
N GLN A 181 -8.47 25.36 -20.76
CA GLN A 181 -9.03 26.74 -20.84
C GLN A 181 -8.04 27.81 -21.33
N GLY A 182 -6.75 27.48 -21.47
CA GLY A 182 -5.76 28.48 -21.83
C GLY A 182 -5.47 29.52 -20.74
N ILE A 183 -5.58 29.18 -19.47
CA ILE A 183 -5.35 30.06 -18.33
C ILE A 183 -3.87 30.48 -18.25
N ALA A 184 -3.60 31.71 -17.75
CA ALA A 184 -2.24 32.21 -17.46
C ALA A 184 -1.34 32.45 -18.70
N GLY A 185 -1.93 32.65 -19.89
CA GLY A 185 -1.19 32.96 -21.11
C GLY A 185 -0.71 31.74 -21.90
N VAL A 186 -1.08 30.54 -21.45
CA VAL A 186 -0.99 29.30 -22.26
C VAL A 186 -2.18 29.33 -23.21
N GLY A 187 -1.97 29.09 -24.49
CA GLY A 187 -3.04 29.01 -25.49
C GLY A 187 -4.02 27.89 -25.15
N ASP A 188 -5.28 28.08 -25.55
CA ASP A 188 -6.34 27.10 -25.44
C ASP A 188 -5.99 25.85 -26.27
N LEU A 189 -5.83 24.74 -25.60
CA LEU A 189 -5.60 23.40 -26.21
C LEU A 189 -6.91 22.60 -26.28
N GLY A 190 -8.01 23.10 -25.70
CA GLY A 190 -9.25 22.37 -25.58
C GLY A 190 -9.03 20.97 -24.97
N VAL A 191 -9.67 19.96 -25.51
CA VAL A 191 -9.57 18.57 -25.04
C VAL A 191 -8.16 17.97 -25.12
N TRP A 192 -7.27 18.55 -25.93
CA TRP A 192 -5.89 18.11 -26.00
C TRP A 192 -5.11 18.43 -24.73
N GLY A 193 -5.49 19.47 -23.97
CA GLY A 193 -4.90 19.76 -22.66
C GLY A 193 -5.03 18.58 -21.70
N PRO A 194 -6.23 18.12 -21.32
CA PRO A 194 -6.43 16.94 -20.51
C PRO A 194 -5.75 15.67 -21.07
N VAL A 195 -5.83 15.44 -22.38
CA VAL A 195 -5.19 14.25 -23.00
C VAL A 195 -3.68 14.28 -22.81
N LEU A 196 -3.01 15.40 -23.13
CA LEU A 196 -1.55 15.53 -23.02
C LEU A 196 -1.08 15.43 -21.56
N PHE A 197 -1.75 16.11 -20.63
CA PHE A 197 -1.38 16.09 -19.22
C PHE A 197 -1.79 14.79 -18.49
N SER A 198 -2.65 13.95 -19.10
CA SER A 198 -2.93 12.62 -18.58
C SER A 198 -1.75 11.66 -18.75
N VAL A 199 -0.89 11.85 -19.76
CA VAL A 199 0.23 10.96 -20.05
C VAL A 199 1.22 10.82 -18.87
N PRO A 200 1.78 11.92 -18.31
CA PRO A 200 2.67 11.80 -17.15
C PRO A 200 1.96 11.24 -15.91
N LEU A 201 0.68 11.56 -15.72
CA LEU A 201 -0.11 11.04 -14.60
C LEU A 201 -0.30 9.52 -14.71
N LEU A 202 -0.61 9.03 -15.91
CA LEU A 202 -0.73 7.60 -16.19
C LEU A 202 0.61 6.88 -16.10
N ALA A 203 1.69 7.50 -16.56
CA ALA A 203 3.04 6.95 -16.43
C ALA A 203 3.44 6.81 -14.95
N ALA A 204 3.17 7.83 -14.13
CA ALA A 204 3.38 7.77 -12.70
C ALA A 204 2.52 6.68 -12.04
N TRP A 205 1.22 6.63 -12.37
CA TRP A 205 0.34 5.58 -11.89
C TRP A 205 0.83 4.17 -12.26
N TYR A 206 1.23 3.96 -13.51
CA TYR A 206 1.76 2.67 -13.96
C TYR A 206 3.05 2.28 -13.22
N SER A 207 3.94 3.26 -12.98
CA SER A 207 5.17 3.04 -12.22
C SER A 207 4.88 2.62 -10.77
N PHE A 208 3.92 3.26 -10.10
CA PHE A 208 3.49 2.86 -8.75
C PHE A 208 2.83 1.48 -8.74
N GLU A 209 2.01 1.15 -9.75
CA GLU A 209 1.40 -0.18 -9.88
C GLU A 209 2.44 -1.26 -10.11
N LEU A 210 3.45 -0.98 -10.94
CA LEU A 210 4.56 -1.90 -11.18
C LEU A 210 5.35 -2.16 -9.89
N LEU A 211 5.69 -1.08 -9.16
CA LEU A 211 6.38 -1.20 -7.86
C LEU A 211 5.57 -2.01 -6.86
N ALA A 212 4.26 -1.73 -6.74
CA ALA A 212 3.38 -2.46 -5.85
C ALA A 212 3.25 -3.94 -6.24
N SER A 213 3.16 -4.26 -7.54
CA SER A 213 3.09 -5.65 -8.01
C SER A 213 4.39 -6.41 -7.77
N THR A 214 5.54 -5.76 -7.96
CA THR A 214 6.85 -6.34 -7.65
C THR A 214 6.98 -6.65 -6.17
N ARG A 215 6.57 -5.72 -5.30
CA ARG A 215 6.58 -5.92 -3.85
C ARG A 215 5.68 -7.09 -3.42
N ARG A 216 4.48 -7.21 -3.98
CA ARG A 216 3.58 -8.35 -3.71
C ARG A 216 4.20 -9.68 -4.15
N THR A 217 4.79 -9.73 -5.34
CA THR A 217 5.46 -10.94 -5.83
C THR A 217 6.60 -11.32 -4.90
N PHE A 218 7.38 -10.35 -4.44
CA PHE A 218 8.45 -10.59 -3.46
C PHE A 218 7.89 -11.15 -2.14
N GLU A 219 6.85 -10.53 -1.56
CA GLU A 219 6.19 -11.00 -0.34
C GLU A 219 5.64 -12.43 -0.49
N GLN A 220 5.01 -12.74 -1.63
CA GLN A 220 4.51 -14.09 -1.95
C GLN A 220 5.65 -15.11 -2.07
N THR A 221 6.77 -14.73 -2.68
CA THR A 221 7.94 -15.60 -2.81
C THR A 221 8.57 -15.88 -1.44
N VAL A 222 8.72 -14.85 -0.60
CA VAL A 222 9.22 -15.00 0.78
C VAL A 222 8.30 -15.93 1.58
N SER A 223 6.97 -15.75 1.49
CA SER A 223 6.02 -16.63 2.17
C SER A 223 6.11 -18.07 1.69
N ALA A 224 6.21 -18.31 0.39
CA ALA A 224 6.36 -19.66 -0.16
C ALA A 224 7.67 -20.32 0.27
N LEU A 225 8.77 -19.57 0.35
CA LEU A 225 10.05 -20.09 0.86
C LEU A 225 9.98 -20.38 2.37
N ALA A 226 9.24 -19.59 3.14
CA ALA A 226 9.03 -19.82 4.57
C ALA A 226 8.23 -21.10 4.84
N GLU A 227 7.29 -21.45 3.96
CA GLU A 227 6.49 -22.66 4.07
C GLU A 227 7.28 -23.94 3.69
N ALA A 228 8.36 -23.85 2.93
CA ALA A 228 9.10 -25.02 2.44
C ALA A 228 9.62 -25.92 3.58
N PRO A 229 10.28 -25.44 4.64
CA PRO A 229 10.70 -26.26 5.78
C PRO A 229 9.51 -26.87 6.54
N GLU A 230 8.39 -26.15 6.64
CA GLU A 230 7.17 -26.60 7.31
C GLU A 230 6.50 -27.76 6.54
N LEU A 231 6.36 -27.60 5.20
CA LEU A 231 5.81 -28.64 4.32
C LEU A 231 6.71 -29.88 4.25
N GLY A 232 8.03 -29.69 4.39
CA GLY A 232 9.00 -30.77 4.52
C GLY A 232 8.96 -31.49 5.88
N GLY A 233 8.16 -31.02 6.84
CA GLY A 233 8.09 -31.60 8.19
C GLY A 233 9.32 -31.32 9.06
N LEU A 234 10.22 -30.43 8.61
CA LEU A 234 11.43 -30.06 9.35
C LEU A 234 11.12 -29.07 10.48
N VAL A 235 10.04 -28.32 10.35
CA VAL A 235 9.58 -27.29 11.30
C VAL A 235 8.07 -27.43 11.47
N ARG A 236 7.56 -27.05 12.64
CA ARG A 236 6.13 -27.08 12.94
C ARG A 236 5.35 -26.09 12.05
N ALA A 237 4.20 -26.51 11.54
CA ALA A 237 3.34 -25.67 10.70
C ALA A 237 2.96 -24.34 11.36
N GLY A 238 3.10 -23.24 10.60
CA GLY A 238 2.81 -21.89 11.04
C GLY A 238 3.82 -21.27 12.00
N HIS A 239 4.91 -21.96 12.34
CA HIS A 239 5.96 -21.44 13.23
C HIS A 239 6.57 -20.13 12.68
N ALA A 240 7.03 -20.14 11.44
CA ALA A 240 7.67 -18.98 10.83
C ALA A 240 6.75 -17.73 10.85
N ALA A 241 5.46 -17.92 10.57
CA ALA A 241 4.49 -16.82 10.58
C ALA A 241 4.25 -16.26 12.00
N ARG A 242 4.12 -17.14 13.02
CA ARG A 242 3.94 -16.71 14.42
C ARG A 242 5.18 -16.00 14.95
N VAL A 243 6.38 -16.52 14.67
CA VAL A 243 7.65 -15.88 15.03
C VAL A 243 7.78 -14.52 14.37
N ALA A 244 7.48 -14.40 13.08
CA ALA A 244 7.54 -13.14 12.35
C ALA A 244 6.57 -12.09 12.93
N GLN A 245 5.34 -12.47 13.26
CA GLN A 245 4.38 -11.57 13.88
C GLN A 245 4.86 -11.10 15.27
N LEU A 246 5.34 -12.03 16.11
CA LEU A 246 5.82 -11.71 17.45
C LEU A 246 7.07 -10.81 17.39
N ALA A 247 8.03 -11.14 16.53
CA ALA A 247 9.25 -10.35 16.34
C ALA A 247 8.93 -8.93 15.86
N GLU A 248 7.98 -8.76 14.96
CA GLU A 248 7.55 -7.44 14.48
C GLU A 248 6.88 -6.61 15.59
N GLU A 249 6.04 -7.21 16.44
CA GLU A 249 5.44 -6.54 17.61
C GLU A 249 6.50 -6.12 18.63
N MET A 250 7.47 -6.98 18.89
CA MET A 250 8.61 -6.69 19.77
C MET A 250 9.51 -5.61 19.18
N GLY A 251 9.81 -5.67 17.89
CA GLY A 251 10.60 -4.68 17.18
C GLY A 251 9.97 -3.28 17.20
N ARG A 252 8.65 -3.18 17.03
CA ARG A 252 7.92 -1.91 17.18
C ARG A 252 8.02 -1.36 18.62
N ALA A 253 7.97 -2.23 19.61
CA ALA A 253 8.10 -1.83 21.01
C ALA A 253 9.55 -1.42 21.41
N LEU A 254 10.51 -1.71 20.55
CA LEU A 254 11.92 -1.31 20.65
C LEU A 254 12.26 -0.12 19.73
N ASP A 255 11.24 0.57 19.20
CA ASP A 255 11.37 1.72 18.31
C ASP A 255 12.25 1.46 17.06
N MET A 256 12.20 0.23 16.52
CA MET A 256 12.89 -0.09 15.27
C MET A 256 12.26 0.67 14.09
N SER A 257 13.09 1.14 13.17
CA SER A 257 12.64 1.83 11.96
C SER A 257 11.82 0.89 11.06
N PRO A 258 10.96 1.42 10.18
CA PRO A 258 10.19 0.59 9.24
C PRO A 258 11.03 -0.36 8.40
N THR A 259 12.22 0.07 7.97
CA THR A 259 13.16 -0.77 7.22
C THR A 259 13.69 -1.92 8.09
N GLN A 260 14.08 -1.64 9.32
CA GLN A 260 14.54 -2.68 10.25
C GLN A 260 13.43 -3.68 10.60
N LEU A 261 12.17 -3.24 10.68
CA LEU A 261 11.03 -4.12 10.90
C LEU A 261 10.76 -5.03 9.68
N ASP A 262 10.87 -4.50 8.46
CA ASP A 262 10.74 -5.29 7.22
C ASP A 262 11.87 -6.35 7.12
N GLU A 263 13.10 -5.99 7.47
CA GLU A 263 14.25 -6.89 7.50
C GLU A 263 14.10 -7.98 8.58
N LEU A 264 13.69 -7.60 9.80
CA LEU A 264 13.44 -8.52 10.91
C LEU A 264 12.30 -9.49 10.58
N ARG A 265 11.20 -9.00 10.01
CA ARG A 265 10.09 -9.84 9.57
C ARG A 265 10.52 -10.86 8.52
N THR A 266 11.32 -10.41 7.54
CA THR A 266 11.85 -11.29 6.48
C THR A 266 12.79 -12.33 7.06
N ALA A 267 13.68 -11.94 7.98
CA ALA A 267 14.56 -12.86 8.69
C ALA A 267 13.76 -13.90 9.49
N ALA A 268 12.73 -13.45 10.21
CA ALA A 268 11.87 -14.33 11.01
C ALA A 268 11.07 -15.33 10.16
N LEU A 269 10.64 -14.95 8.96
CA LEU A 269 10.00 -15.87 8.03
C LEU A 269 10.97 -16.92 7.49
N LEU A 270 12.23 -16.56 7.28
CA LEU A 270 13.19 -17.38 6.54
C LEU A 270 14.29 -18.04 7.42
N HIS A 271 14.24 -17.88 8.76
CA HIS A 271 15.33 -18.33 9.65
C HIS A 271 15.56 -19.85 9.65
N HIS A 272 14.56 -20.63 9.27
CA HIS A 272 14.69 -22.08 9.10
C HIS A 272 14.96 -22.52 7.65
N LEU A 273 15.13 -21.58 6.70
CA LEU A 273 15.34 -21.93 5.29
C LEU A 273 16.56 -22.83 5.08
N GLY A 274 17.60 -22.67 5.90
CA GLY A 274 18.80 -23.48 5.85
C GLY A 274 18.55 -24.97 6.08
N ALA A 275 17.48 -25.34 6.79
CA ALA A 275 17.13 -26.74 7.03
C ALA A 275 16.89 -27.52 5.73
N VAL A 276 16.41 -26.85 4.67
CA VAL A 276 16.14 -27.47 3.37
C VAL A 276 17.43 -27.90 2.65
N SER A 277 18.55 -27.26 2.96
CA SER A 277 19.86 -27.53 2.32
C SER A 277 20.75 -28.56 3.05
N LEU A 278 20.32 -28.98 4.23
CA LEU A 278 21.08 -29.93 5.05
C LEU A 278 20.57 -31.35 4.84
N ASP A 279 21.51 -32.31 4.81
CA ASP A 279 21.17 -33.73 4.77
C ASP A 279 20.48 -34.16 6.08
N GLU A 280 19.49 -35.05 5.99
CA GLU A 280 18.89 -35.66 7.18
C GLU A 280 19.96 -36.39 8.02
N PRO A 281 20.04 -36.10 9.34
CA PRO A 281 20.97 -36.77 10.19
C PRO A 281 20.68 -38.29 10.24
N VAL A 282 21.73 -39.09 10.22
CA VAL A 282 21.61 -40.55 10.32
C VAL A 282 20.90 -40.92 11.61
N GLY A 283 19.83 -41.72 11.51
CA GLY A 283 19.08 -42.18 12.68
C GLY A 283 17.96 -41.27 13.16
N GLY A 284 17.55 -40.25 12.35
CA GLY A 284 16.43 -39.39 12.67
C GLY A 284 16.69 -38.38 13.80
N ALA A 285 17.96 -38.03 14.04
CA ALA A 285 18.32 -36.97 14.98
C ALA A 285 17.83 -35.61 14.47
N ALA A 286 17.59 -34.66 15.37
CA ALA A 286 17.27 -33.27 14.98
C ALA A 286 18.46 -32.62 14.26
N LEU A 287 18.17 -31.73 13.29
CA LEU A 287 19.19 -30.91 12.65
C LEU A 287 19.87 -30.00 13.70
N ASP A 288 21.19 -29.80 13.54
CA ASP A 288 21.92 -28.85 14.38
C ASP A 288 21.41 -27.42 14.10
N PRO A 289 20.83 -26.71 15.10
CA PRO A 289 20.32 -25.37 14.91
C PRO A 289 21.35 -24.34 14.43
N ASP A 290 22.64 -24.51 14.81
CA ASP A 290 23.72 -23.63 14.39
C ASP A 290 24.06 -23.85 12.90
N ALA A 291 24.02 -25.11 12.44
CA ALA A 291 24.19 -25.44 11.02
C ALA A 291 23.03 -24.90 10.18
N VAL A 292 21.79 -25.02 10.67
CA VAL A 292 20.58 -24.46 9.98
C VAL A 292 20.69 -22.94 9.83
N ALA A 293 21.02 -22.23 10.91
CA ALA A 293 21.15 -20.78 10.90
C ALA A 293 22.29 -20.31 9.97
N THR A 294 23.44 -21.02 9.99
CA THR A 294 24.58 -20.70 9.12
C THR A 294 24.23 -20.91 7.66
N ALA A 295 23.70 -22.06 7.29
CA ALA A 295 23.29 -22.36 5.93
C ALA A 295 22.20 -21.39 5.43
N GLY A 296 21.20 -21.09 6.28
CA GLY A 296 20.15 -20.11 5.97
C GLY A 296 20.71 -18.71 5.74
N ALA A 297 21.59 -18.23 6.61
CA ALA A 297 22.23 -16.93 6.46
C ALA A 297 23.04 -16.83 5.15
N ASP A 298 23.78 -17.87 4.80
CA ASP A 298 24.56 -17.89 3.55
C ASP A 298 23.68 -17.92 2.30
N MET A 299 22.57 -18.66 2.32
CA MET A 299 21.57 -18.64 1.24
C MET A 299 20.94 -17.25 1.06
N LEU A 300 20.58 -16.59 2.16
CA LEU A 300 19.99 -15.25 2.14
C LEU A 300 20.98 -14.19 1.64
N ARG A 301 22.24 -14.26 2.09
CA ARG A 301 23.33 -13.37 1.62
C ARG A 301 23.56 -13.49 0.13
N ALA A 302 23.52 -14.70 -0.41
CA ALA A 302 23.74 -14.96 -1.83
C ALA A 302 22.71 -14.25 -2.74
N SER A 303 21.51 -13.96 -2.24
CA SER A 303 20.47 -13.27 -3.00
C SER A 303 20.68 -11.75 -3.15
N GLY A 304 21.61 -11.16 -2.39
CA GLY A 304 21.85 -9.71 -2.33
C GLY A 304 20.70 -8.91 -1.70
N VAL A 305 19.49 -9.07 -2.18
CA VAL A 305 18.28 -8.38 -1.67
C VAL A 305 17.93 -8.83 -0.25
N LEU A 306 18.16 -10.11 0.07
CA LEU A 306 17.88 -10.69 1.39
C LEU A 306 19.11 -10.68 2.32
N ALA A 307 20.24 -10.12 1.89
CA ALA A 307 21.47 -10.09 2.69
C ALA A 307 21.26 -9.47 4.09
N PRO A 308 20.52 -8.36 4.27
CA PRO A 308 20.24 -7.82 5.61
C PRO A 308 19.49 -8.80 6.52
N ALA A 309 18.53 -9.56 5.97
CA ALA A 309 17.84 -10.61 6.70
C ALA A 309 18.79 -11.76 7.06
N GLY A 310 19.72 -12.10 6.17
CA GLY A 310 20.77 -13.10 6.42
C GLY A 310 21.68 -12.73 7.60
N GLU A 311 22.02 -11.42 7.74
CA GLU A 311 22.79 -10.94 8.90
C GLU A 311 22.02 -11.13 10.22
N ILE A 312 20.71 -10.91 10.20
CA ILE A 312 19.83 -11.08 11.37
C ILE A 312 19.75 -12.59 11.73
N VAL A 313 19.58 -13.47 10.75
CA VAL A 313 19.55 -14.93 10.96
C VAL A 313 20.89 -15.41 11.54
N ALA A 314 22.02 -14.96 11.01
CA ALA A 314 23.33 -15.28 11.57
C ALA A 314 23.49 -14.77 13.02
N ALA A 315 22.92 -13.61 13.34
CA ALA A 315 22.99 -13.01 14.67
C ALA A 315 22.04 -13.70 15.69
N GLU A 316 21.03 -14.42 15.24
CA GLU A 316 20.10 -15.15 16.11
C GLU A 316 20.82 -16.13 17.06
N ARG A 317 21.87 -16.78 16.58
CA ARG A 317 22.64 -17.77 17.37
C ARG A 317 23.70 -17.16 18.28
N LEU A 318 24.00 -15.87 18.14
CA LEU A 318 24.98 -15.20 18.98
C LEU A 318 24.51 -15.11 20.43
N LEU A 319 25.44 -15.28 21.37
CA LEU A 319 25.19 -15.07 22.79
C LEU A 319 25.08 -13.58 23.07
N HIS A 320 24.17 -13.19 23.97
CA HIS A 320 23.98 -11.79 24.34
C HIS A 320 25.24 -11.16 24.95
N ARG A 321 25.90 -11.88 25.85
CA ARG A 321 27.18 -11.50 26.44
C ARG A 321 28.07 -12.71 26.58
N PRO A 322 28.92 -13.05 25.61
CA PRO A 322 29.94 -14.02 25.82
C PRO A 322 30.88 -13.52 26.93
N PRO A 323 31.32 -14.39 27.84
CA PRO A 323 32.21 -13.98 28.93
C PRO A 323 33.44 -13.24 28.40
N GLY A 324 33.60 -11.94 28.80
CA GLY A 324 34.76 -11.11 28.41
C GLY A 324 34.60 -10.31 27.11
N ALA A 325 33.43 -10.29 26.46
CA ALA A 325 33.22 -9.57 25.21
C ALA A 325 32.91 -8.06 25.42
N ALA A 326 33.36 -7.25 24.47
CA ALA A 326 32.96 -5.83 24.34
C ALA A 326 31.46 -5.68 24.01
N PRO A 327 30.82 -4.52 24.25
CA PRO A 327 29.42 -4.26 23.88
C PRO A 327 29.19 -4.55 22.39
N GLN A 328 28.14 -5.31 22.08
CA GLN A 328 27.84 -5.73 20.71
C GLN A 328 27.32 -4.58 19.85
N ALA A 329 27.60 -4.63 18.54
CA ALA A 329 27.13 -3.69 17.53
C ALA A 329 25.60 -3.75 17.33
N THR A 330 25.04 -2.66 16.82
CA THR A 330 23.59 -2.40 16.68
C THR A 330 22.82 -3.45 15.86
N GLY A 331 23.46 -4.19 14.96
CA GLY A 331 22.86 -5.30 14.19
C GLY A 331 22.47 -6.53 15.00
N ALA A 332 23.01 -6.67 16.21
CA ALA A 332 22.71 -7.80 17.10
C ALA A 332 21.29 -7.71 17.73
N LEU A 333 20.68 -6.51 17.83
CA LEU A 333 19.38 -6.37 18.48
C LEU A 333 18.26 -7.11 17.73
N ALA A 334 18.21 -7.00 16.39
CA ALA A 334 17.23 -7.71 15.58
C ALA A 334 17.40 -9.25 15.70
N GLY A 335 18.64 -9.75 15.72
CA GLY A 335 18.93 -11.16 15.95
C GLY A 335 18.52 -11.62 17.35
N MET A 336 18.68 -10.78 18.38
CA MET A 336 18.21 -11.09 19.73
C MET A 336 16.68 -11.14 19.82
N VAL A 337 15.99 -10.25 19.12
CA VAL A 337 14.51 -10.25 19.02
C VAL A 337 14.04 -11.53 18.33
N LEU A 338 14.65 -11.89 17.21
CA LEU A 338 14.35 -13.12 16.50
C LEU A 338 14.57 -14.36 17.39
N LYS A 339 15.72 -14.43 18.07
CA LYS A 339 16.07 -15.51 18.99
C LYS A 339 15.02 -15.71 20.09
N VAL A 340 14.59 -14.63 20.73
CA VAL A 340 13.61 -14.68 21.82
C VAL A 340 12.23 -15.06 21.27
N ALA A 341 11.82 -14.53 20.13
CA ALA A 341 10.54 -14.85 19.50
C ALA A 341 10.47 -16.31 19.04
N SER A 342 11.54 -16.84 18.43
CA SER A 342 11.64 -18.23 18.01
C SER A 342 11.62 -19.17 19.21
N ALA A 343 12.44 -18.92 20.23
CA ALA A 343 12.48 -19.75 21.44
C ALA A 343 11.14 -19.76 22.19
N TYR A 344 10.44 -18.64 22.23
CA TYR A 344 9.10 -18.57 22.83
C TYR A 344 8.10 -19.45 22.07
N ASP A 345 8.02 -19.35 20.73
CA ASP A 345 7.10 -20.16 19.92
C ASP A 345 7.44 -21.66 20.00
N GLU A 346 8.73 -22.02 20.05
CA GLU A 346 9.17 -23.40 20.26
C GLU A 346 8.70 -23.97 21.61
N LEU A 347 8.86 -23.21 22.70
CA LEU A 347 8.46 -23.60 24.04
C LEU A 347 6.94 -23.73 24.20
N THR A 348 6.18 -22.79 23.62
CA THR A 348 4.71 -22.80 23.68
C THR A 348 4.10 -23.79 22.71
N GLY A 349 4.82 -24.16 21.67
CA GLY A 349 4.28 -24.98 20.60
C GLY A 349 3.18 -24.29 19.79
N GLY A 350 3.09 -22.97 19.86
CA GLY A 350 2.06 -22.17 19.24
C GLY A 350 0.72 -22.14 20.01
N SER A 351 0.72 -22.60 21.28
CA SER A 351 -0.47 -22.56 22.16
C SER A 351 -0.24 -21.58 23.31
N ASP A 352 -1.22 -20.75 23.61
CA ASP A 352 -1.15 -19.79 24.72
C ASP A 352 -1.21 -20.48 26.10
N ASP A 353 -1.59 -21.75 26.17
CA ASP A 353 -1.70 -22.52 27.43
C ASP A 353 -0.37 -22.61 28.19
N HIS A 354 0.75 -22.50 27.50
CA HIS A 354 2.11 -22.60 28.07
C HIS A 354 2.84 -21.26 28.14
N ALA A 355 2.16 -20.13 27.87
CA ALA A 355 2.80 -18.82 27.76
C ALA A 355 3.58 -18.42 29.02
N GLN A 356 3.00 -18.56 30.21
CA GLN A 356 3.64 -18.18 31.45
C GLN A 356 4.86 -19.08 31.77
N TRP A 357 4.74 -20.39 31.54
CA TRP A 357 5.84 -21.32 31.71
C TRP A 357 7.00 -21.01 30.72
N ALA A 358 6.68 -20.69 29.47
CA ALA A 358 7.69 -20.33 28.47
C ALA A 358 8.46 -19.06 28.86
N ILE A 359 7.76 -18.03 29.34
CA ILE A 359 8.39 -16.81 29.85
C ILE A 359 9.34 -17.12 31.00
N GLU A 360 8.87 -17.89 32.00
CA GLU A 360 9.70 -18.29 33.15
C GLU A 360 10.94 -19.10 32.73
N ALA A 361 10.77 -20.01 31.77
CA ALA A 361 11.88 -20.80 31.22
C ALA A 361 12.93 -19.91 30.53
N LEU A 362 12.50 -18.89 29.78
CA LEU A 362 13.40 -17.94 29.14
C LEU A 362 14.18 -17.06 30.14
N TYR A 363 13.55 -16.67 31.25
CA TYR A 363 14.22 -15.88 32.31
C TYR A 363 15.16 -16.76 33.19
N THR A 364 14.85 -18.01 33.37
CA THR A 364 15.68 -18.93 34.17
C THR A 364 16.91 -19.47 33.43
N GLY A 365 16.99 -19.25 32.12
CA GLY A 365 18.15 -19.55 31.31
C GLY A 365 19.41 -18.76 31.74
N PRO A 366 20.62 -19.16 31.31
CA PRO A 366 21.83 -18.40 31.58
C PRO A 366 21.70 -16.97 31.10
N GLY A 367 21.97 -15.96 31.95
CA GLY A 367 21.76 -14.52 31.66
C GLY A 367 22.62 -13.97 30.52
N TYR A 368 23.43 -14.77 29.86
CA TYR A 368 24.18 -14.45 28.65
C TYR A 368 23.55 -15.00 27.36
N VAL A 369 22.46 -15.78 27.47
CA VAL A 369 21.77 -16.35 26.30
C VAL A 369 20.79 -15.33 25.70
N TYR A 370 20.00 -14.67 26.56
CA TYR A 370 18.97 -13.73 26.16
C TYR A 370 19.22 -12.33 26.74
N ASP A 371 18.87 -11.28 26.01
CA ASP A 371 18.87 -9.90 26.52
C ASP A 371 17.62 -9.68 27.39
N GLY A 372 17.81 -9.34 28.67
CA GLY A 372 16.70 -9.06 29.60
C GLY A 372 15.77 -7.93 29.16
N ARG A 373 16.26 -6.97 28.36
CA ARG A 373 15.42 -5.90 27.78
C ARG A 373 14.48 -6.45 26.72
N VAL A 374 14.95 -7.42 25.91
CA VAL A 374 14.15 -8.07 24.87
C VAL A 374 13.12 -8.99 25.52
N LEU A 375 13.48 -9.70 26.60
CA LEU A 375 12.52 -10.51 27.37
C LEU A 375 11.40 -9.64 27.98
N ALA A 376 11.74 -8.50 28.57
CA ALA A 376 10.74 -7.56 29.10
C ALA A 376 9.82 -6.97 28.00
N VAL A 377 10.31 -6.88 26.76
CA VAL A 377 9.46 -6.49 25.61
C VAL A 377 8.55 -7.61 25.17
N LEU A 378 9.03 -8.87 25.17
CA LEU A 378 8.18 -10.04 24.93
C LEU A 378 6.99 -10.06 25.91
N GLU A 379 7.26 -9.96 27.19
CA GLU A 379 6.23 -9.98 28.25
C GLU A 379 5.15 -8.92 27.99
N ARG A 380 5.56 -7.67 27.74
CA ARG A 380 4.64 -6.57 27.42
C ARG A 380 3.86 -6.78 26.09
N ALA A 381 4.46 -7.47 25.12
CA ALA A 381 3.78 -7.77 23.86
C ALA A 381 2.67 -8.81 24.08
N LEU A 382 2.91 -9.80 24.93
CA LEU A 382 1.94 -10.84 25.28
C LEU A 382 0.80 -10.30 26.15
N GLU A 383 1.09 -9.41 27.11
CA GLU A 383 0.07 -8.72 27.91
C GLU A 383 -0.91 -7.95 26.99
N ARG A 384 -0.38 -7.19 26.03
CA ARG A 384 -1.22 -6.46 25.06
C ARG A 384 -2.10 -7.36 24.20
N ARG A 385 -1.64 -8.57 23.88
CA ARG A 385 -2.46 -9.56 23.14
C ARG A 385 -3.61 -10.09 23.99
N ALA A 386 -3.37 -10.32 25.28
CA ALA A 386 -4.38 -10.78 26.22
C ALA A 386 -5.48 -9.72 26.49
N ASP A 387 -5.14 -8.41 26.41
CA ASP A 387 -6.07 -7.31 26.65
C ASP A 387 -6.95 -6.95 25.43
N VAL A 388 -6.73 -7.52 24.27
CA VAL A 388 -7.57 -7.31 23.08
C VAL A 388 -8.75 -8.29 23.13
N PRO A 389 -9.98 -7.85 23.39
CA PRO A 389 -11.14 -8.74 23.40
C PRO A 389 -11.38 -9.29 21.99
N VAL A 390 -11.53 -10.60 21.90
CA VAL A 390 -11.89 -11.37 20.70
C VAL A 390 -13.28 -11.00 20.19
#